data_419552bb18162502afa66d19c60b667f
#
_entry.id   419552bb18162502afa66d19c60b667f
#
_cell.length_a   1.000
_cell.length_b   1.000
_cell.length_c   1.000
_cell.angle_alpha   90.00
_cell.angle_beta   90.00
_cell.angle_gamma   90.00
#
_symmetry.space_group_name_H-M   'P 1'
#
loop_
_entity.id
_entity.type
_entity.pdbx_description
1 polymer ?
#
loop_
_entity_poly.entity_id
_entity_poly.type
_entity_poly.pdbx_seq_one_letter_code
_entity_poly.pdbx_strand_id
1 'polypeptide(L)'
;ANGREVEARVEVLAIAKELPTVKRVAPGADLNTVDKYVSILVTDGSVQEYEVDSWEIAEADKAKLSVAGSRIQMTGQLAGETIHATLVVEEGNAAAPVVPTVTVGGEAVTGLTSQQPMQYRTLAYGAQLPEVTASAENADVTVLQASAANGMRASIFVQSKDGCPLQT
;
A
#
# COMPACT_ATOMS: atom_id res chain seq x y z
N ALA A 1 -7.22 -21.79 46.65
CA ALA A 1 -7.55 -21.11 45.42
C ALA A 1 -6.23 -20.65 44.79
N ASN A 2 -5.79 -21.30 43.71
CA ASN A 2 -4.62 -20.87 42.94
C ASN A 2 -5.06 -19.73 42.07
N GLY A 3 -4.83 -18.49 42.50
CA GLY A 3 -4.98 -17.30 41.65
C GLY A 3 -3.90 -17.33 40.57
N ARG A 4 -4.24 -17.79 39.38
CA ARG A 4 -3.46 -17.49 38.17
C ARG A 4 -3.77 -16.07 37.77
N GLU A 5 -2.81 -15.18 37.89
CA GLU A 5 -2.88 -13.89 37.18
C GLU A 5 -2.79 -14.18 35.69
N VAL A 6 -3.82 -13.78 34.96
CA VAL A 6 -3.83 -13.76 33.49
C VAL A 6 -3.56 -12.33 33.09
N GLU A 7 -2.36 -12.05 32.63
CA GLU A 7 -2.07 -10.79 31.96
C GLU A 7 -2.77 -10.77 30.60
N ALA A 8 -3.80 -9.95 30.47
CA ALA A 8 -4.38 -9.63 29.16
C ALA A 8 -3.59 -8.46 28.58
N ARG A 9 -2.83 -8.71 27.52
CA ARG A 9 -2.16 -7.66 26.76
C ARG A 9 -3.18 -7.07 25.77
N VAL A 10 -3.59 -5.83 26.00
CA VAL A 10 -4.41 -5.09 25.04
C VAL A 10 -3.46 -4.35 24.12
N GLU A 11 -3.38 -4.76 22.87
CA GLU A 11 -2.64 -4.05 21.84
C GLU A 11 -3.55 -2.95 21.28
N VAL A 12 -3.17 -1.69 21.48
CA VAL A 12 -3.88 -0.54 20.92
C VAL A 12 -3.26 -0.21 19.58
N LEU A 13 -4.03 -0.39 18.51
CA LEU A 13 -3.62 0.03 17.17
C LEU A 13 -3.51 1.55 17.13
N ALA A 14 -2.32 2.05 16.85
CA ALA A 14 -2.06 3.47 16.67
C ALA A 14 -1.61 3.71 15.21
N ILE A 15 -2.54 4.19 14.38
CA ILE A 15 -2.31 4.51 12.99
C ILE A 15 -1.51 5.82 12.91
N ALA A 16 -0.29 5.76 12.37
CA ALA A 16 0.50 6.94 12.09
C ALA A 16 0.16 7.51 10.70
N LYS A 17 -0.05 6.63 9.72
CA LYS A 17 -0.40 7.00 8.34
C LYS A 17 -1.01 5.81 7.61
N GLU A 18 -2.11 6.04 6.91
CA GLU A 18 -2.57 5.11 5.88
C GLU A 18 -1.64 5.17 4.66
N LEU A 19 -1.40 4.02 4.04
CA LEU A 19 -0.59 3.92 2.83
C LEU A 19 -1.49 3.80 1.61
N PRO A 20 -1.02 4.27 0.43
CA PRO A 20 -1.82 4.16 -0.78
C PRO A 20 -2.26 2.72 -1.02
N THR A 21 -3.57 2.50 -1.09
CA THR A 21 -4.17 1.19 -1.34
C THR A 21 -4.99 1.24 -2.61
N VAL A 22 -4.70 0.35 -3.56
CA VAL A 22 -5.49 0.18 -4.78
C VAL A 22 -5.99 -1.26 -4.85
N LYS A 23 -7.28 -1.40 -5.06
CA LYS A 23 -7.94 -2.68 -5.30
C LYS A 23 -8.41 -2.74 -6.75
N ARG A 24 -8.55 -3.94 -7.30
CA ARG A 24 -8.95 -4.17 -8.68
C ARG A 24 -10.10 -5.12 -8.76
N VAL A 25 -11.04 -4.83 -9.64
CA VAL A 25 -12.20 -5.69 -9.90
C VAL A 25 -12.53 -5.70 -11.39
N ALA A 26 -13.16 -6.80 -11.84
CA ALA A 26 -13.79 -6.83 -13.14
C ALA A 26 -15.04 -5.92 -13.18
N PRO A 27 -15.45 -5.42 -14.34
CA PRO A 27 -16.71 -4.67 -14.48
C PRO A 27 -17.90 -5.49 -13.94
N GLY A 28 -18.73 -4.87 -13.11
CA GLY A 28 -19.90 -5.51 -12.50
C GLY A 28 -19.60 -6.39 -11.28
N ALA A 29 -18.39 -6.34 -10.75
CA ALA A 29 -18.05 -7.10 -9.53
C ALA A 29 -18.82 -6.59 -8.31
N ASP A 30 -19.06 -7.50 -7.36
CA ASP A 30 -19.62 -7.17 -6.06
C ASP A 30 -18.54 -6.58 -5.15
N LEU A 31 -18.82 -5.44 -4.56
CA LEU A 31 -17.92 -4.76 -3.62
C LEU A 31 -17.54 -5.65 -2.43
N ASN A 32 -18.42 -6.54 -1.99
CA ASN A 32 -18.16 -7.47 -0.91
C ASN A 32 -17.08 -8.53 -1.23
N THR A 33 -16.74 -8.71 -2.50
CA THR A 33 -15.68 -9.63 -2.94
C THR A 33 -14.31 -8.97 -3.00
N VAL A 34 -14.25 -7.66 -2.81
CA VAL A 34 -12.99 -6.91 -2.82
C VAL A 34 -12.18 -7.27 -1.59
N ASP A 35 -10.91 -7.59 -1.80
CA ASP A 35 -9.96 -7.85 -0.72
C ASP A 35 -9.91 -6.67 0.27
N LYS A 36 -9.96 -6.97 1.56
CA LYS A 36 -10.11 -6.01 2.65
C LYS A 36 -8.79 -5.63 3.33
N TYR A 37 -7.67 -6.24 2.95
CA TYR A 37 -6.39 -5.94 3.58
C TYR A 37 -5.82 -4.61 3.12
N VAL A 38 -5.31 -3.85 4.07
CA VAL A 38 -4.65 -2.55 3.87
C VAL A 38 -3.31 -2.52 4.60
N SER A 39 -2.34 -1.83 4.02
CA SER A 39 -1.07 -1.60 4.68
C SER A 39 -1.10 -0.27 5.43
N ILE A 40 -0.75 -0.31 6.69
CA ILE A 40 -0.76 0.84 7.61
C ILE A 40 0.64 1.05 8.18
N LEU A 41 1.10 2.29 8.17
CA LEU A 41 2.25 2.72 8.96
C LEU A 41 1.75 2.98 10.39
N VAL A 42 2.23 2.20 11.34
CA VAL A 42 1.90 2.37 12.76
C VAL A 42 2.92 3.27 13.47
N THR A 43 2.57 3.74 14.67
CA THR A 43 3.35 4.75 15.38
C THR A 43 4.74 4.30 15.82
N ASP A 44 5.01 3.01 15.88
CA ASP A 44 6.35 2.45 16.12
C ASP A 44 7.26 2.50 14.88
N GLY A 45 6.73 2.95 13.73
CA GLY A 45 7.43 3.05 12.45
C GLY A 45 7.42 1.78 11.61
N SER A 46 6.74 0.72 12.06
CA SER A 46 6.55 -0.50 11.26
C SER A 46 5.38 -0.35 10.29
N VAL A 47 5.40 -1.13 9.21
CA VAL A 47 4.27 -1.30 8.30
C VAL A 47 3.61 -2.64 8.61
N GLN A 48 2.32 -2.61 8.86
CA GLN A 48 1.54 -3.80 9.17
C GLN A 48 0.32 -3.88 8.29
N GLU A 49 -0.15 -5.09 8.02
CA GLU A 49 -1.38 -5.33 7.29
C GLU A 49 -2.54 -5.55 8.25
N TYR A 50 -3.65 -4.89 7.97
CA TYR A 50 -4.88 -5.00 8.72
C TYR A 50 -6.06 -5.21 7.79
N GLU A 51 -7.11 -5.81 8.30
CA GLU A 51 -8.36 -6.02 7.59
C GLU A 51 -9.37 -4.95 8.00
N VAL A 52 -9.92 -4.19 7.04
CA VAL A 52 -11.04 -3.28 7.28
C VAL A 52 -12.35 -4.09 7.39
N ASP A 53 -13.33 -3.56 8.11
CA ASP A 53 -14.61 -4.25 8.33
C ASP A 53 -15.34 -4.52 7.01
N SER A 54 -15.51 -3.47 6.19
CA SER A 54 -16.14 -3.53 4.87
C SER A 54 -15.69 -2.34 4.04
N TRP A 55 -15.79 -2.48 2.72
CA TRP A 55 -15.63 -1.35 1.82
C TRP A 55 -16.97 -0.70 1.51
N GLU A 56 -16.97 0.62 1.50
CA GLU A 56 -18.11 1.44 1.12
C GLU A 56 -17.70 2.40 -0.01
N ILE A 57 -18.64 2.70 -0.88
CA ILE A 57 -18.50 3.69 -1.95
C ILE A 57 -19.70 4.63 -1.93
N ALA A 58 -19.50 5.86 -2.43
CA ALA A 58 -20.59 6.81 -2.56
C ALA A 58 -21.69 6.26 -3.48
N GLU A 59 -22.94 6.54 -3.17
CA GLU A 59 -24.09 6.09 -3.97
C GLU A 59 -23.96 6.52 -5.45
N ALA A 60 -23.47 7.75 -5.68
CA ALA A 60 -23.24 8.28 -7.02
C ALA A 60 -22.17 7.50 -7.83
N ASP A 61 -21.31 6.74 -7.16
CA ASP A 61 -20.23 5.98 -7.79
C ASP A 61 -20.59 4.52 -8.05
N LYS A 62 -21.71 4.03 -7.53
CA LYS A 62 -22.13 2.63 -7.71
C LYS A 62 -22.26 2.23 -9.18
N ALA A 63 -22.78 3.12 -10.01
CA ALA A 63 -22.91 2.86 -11.45
C ALA A 63 -21.55 2.68 -12.15
N LYS A 64 -20.48 3.28 -11.61
CA LYS A 64 -19.12 3.19 -12.14
C LYS A 64 -18.52 1.80 -11.98
N LEU A 65 -19.03 0.96 -11.06
CA LEU A 65 -18.59 -0.44 -10.90
C LEU A 65 -18.75 -1.27 -12.18
N SER A 66 -19.67 -0.91 -13.04
CA SER A 66 -19.91 -1.61 -14.32
C SER A 66 -19.15 -0.98 -15.50
N VAL A 67 -18.42 0.11 -15.27
CA VAL A 67 -17.72 0.85 -16.33
C VAL A 67 -16.23 0.59 -16.26
N ALA A 68 -15.71 -0.13 -17.24
CA ALA A 68 -14.28 -0.41 -17.35
C ALA A 68 -13.44 0.88 -17.36
N GLY A 69 -12.27 0.85 -16.71
CA GLY A 69 -11.39 2.01 -16.54
C GLY A 69 -11.82 2.99 -15.45
N SER A 70 -12.95 2.77 -14.78
CA SER A 70 -13.40 3.63 -13.70
C SER A 70 -12.48 3.54 -12.49
N ARG A 71 -12.28 4.68 -11.83
CA ARG A 71 -11.61 4.81 -10.54
C ARG A 71 -12.63 5.32 -9.52
N ILE A 72 -12.76 4.61 -8.42
CA ILE A 72 -13.76 4.85 -7.40
C ILE A 72 -13.05 4.96 -6.05
N GLN A 73 -13.34 6.01 -5.29
CA GLN A 73 -12.85 6.10 -3.92
C GLN A 73 -13.69 5.21 -3.02
N MET A 74 -13.02 4.37 -2.25
CA MET A 74 -13.63 3.53 -1.22
C MET A 74 -13.22 4.01 0.15
N THR A 75 -14.08 3.79 1.11
CA THR A 75 -13.77 3.94 2.53
C THR A 75 -14.06 2.65 3.27
N GLY A 76 -13.26 2.36 4.29
CA GLY A 76 -13.44 1.26 5.21
C GLY A 76 -13.19 1.70 6.63
N GLN A 77 -13.63 0.93 7.63
CA GLN A 77 -13.37 1.22 9.03
C GLN A 77 -12.32 0.25 9.58
N LEU A 78 -11.37 0.82 10.31
CA LEU A 78 -10.35 0.07 11.03
C LEU A 78 -10.16 0.68 12.42
N ALA A 79 -10.54 -0.04 13.47
CA ALA A 79 -10.42 0.42 14.86
C ALA A 79 -11.06 1.81 15.12
N GLY A 80 -12.13 2.15 14.42
CA GLY A 80 -12.84 3.43 14.53
C GLY A 80 -12.28 4.56 13.63
N GLU A 81 -11.19 4.30 12.91
CA GLU A 81 -10.62 5.23 11.94
C GLU A 81 -11.10 4.90 10.53
N THR A 82 -11.33 5.95 9.73
CA THR A 82 -11.71 5.78 8.32
C THR A 82 -10.46 5.62 7.47
N ILE A 83 -10.39 4.51 6.75
CA ILE A 83 -9.30 4.18 5.82
C ILE A 83 -9.80 4.38 4.39
N HIS A 84 -8.95 4.92 3.54
CA HIS A 84 -9.25 5.19 2.14
C HIS A 84 -8.52 4.21 1.21
N ALA A 85 -9.19 3.82 0.14
CA ALA A 85 -8.60 3.06 -0.94
C ALA A 85 -9.19 3.47 -2.29
N THR A 86 -8.45 3.21 -3.35
CA THR A 86 -8.94 3.39 -4.73
C THR A 86 -9.31 2.04 -5.32
N LEU A 87 -10.53 1.91 -5.80
CA LEU A 87 -10.98 0.78 -6.58
C LEU A 87 -10.82 1.10 -8.07
N VAL A 88 -10.16 0.23 -8.79
CA VAL A 88 -10.01 0.31 -10.26
C VAL A 88 -10.84 -0.79 -10.89
N VAL A 89 -11.77 -0.41 -11.74
CA VAL A 89 -12.52 -1.35 -12.58
C VAL A 89 -11.66 -1.65 -13.80
N GLU A 90 -11.21 -2.89 -13.94
CA GLU A 90 -10.26 -3.29 -14.95
C GLU A 90 -10.79 -3.07 -16.37
N GLU A 91 -9.95 -2.55 -17.24
CA GLU A 91 -10.14 -2.66 -18.68
C GLU A 91 -9.60 -4.02 -19.13
N GLY A 92 -10.21 -4.63 -20.11
CA GLY A 92 -9.86 -5.97 -20.60
C GLY A 92 -8.42 -6.14 -21.14
N ASN A 93 -7.66 -5.05 -21.22
CA ASN A 93 -6.21 -5.04 -21.47
C ASN A 93 -5.55 -4.24 -20.34
N ALA A 94 -4.90 -4.93 -19.41
CA ALA A 94 -4.11 -4.29 -18.38
C ALA A 94 -2.98 -3.47 -19.05
N ALA A 95 -2.96 -2.17 -18.79
CA ALA A 95 -1.81 -1.33 -19.18
C ALA A 95 -0.54 -1.86 -18.50
N ALA A 96 0.62 -1.68 -19.15
CA ALA A 96 1.88 -2.13 -18.58
C ALA A 96 2.12 -1.46 -17.19
N PRO A 97 2.63 -2.22 -16.21
CA PRO A 97 2.89 -1.65 -14.89
C PRO A 97 3.94 -0.55 -14.96
N VAL A 98 3.72 0.52 -14.19
CA VAL A 98 4.65 1.64 -14.10
C VAL A 98 5.82 1.24 -13.19
N VAL A 99 7.04 1.23 -13.74
CA VAL A 99 8.27 1.01 -12.98
C VAL A 99 8.86 2.38 -12.62
N PRO A 100 9.05 2.71 -11.34
CA PRO A 100 9.63 3.98 -10.95
C PRO A 100 11.12 4.03 -11.24
N THR A 101 11.63 5.24 -11.47
CA THR A 101 13.06 5.53 -11.39
C THR A 101 13.42 5.70 -9.92
N VAL A 102 14.38 4.93 -9.43
CA VAL A 102 14.76 4.88 -8.02
C VAL A 102 16.24 5.26 -7.85
N THR A 103 16.54 6.04 -6.81
CA THR A 103 17.92 6.25 -6.37
C THR A 103 18.09 5.86 -4.91
N VAL A 104 19.28 5.44 -4.53
CA VAL A 104 19.65 5.08 -3.17
C VAL A 104 20.97 5.78 -2.83
N GLY A 105 20.93 6.73 -1.89
CA GLY A 105 22.10 7.56 -1.59
C GLY A 105 22.58 8.40 -2.78
N GLY A 106 21.68 8.77 -3.68
CA GLY A 106 21.98 9.52 -4.90
C GLY A 106 22.42 8.65 -6.10
N GLU A 107 22.64 7.36 -5.92
CA GLU A 107 22.99 6.44 -7.00
C GLU A 107 21.74 5.78 -7.61
N ALA A 108 21.66 5.75 -8.94
CA ALA A 108 20.55 5.12 -9.65
C ALA A 108 20.50 3.60 -9.40
N VAL A 109 19.31 3.09 -9.13
CA VAL A 109 19.05 1.66 -9.04
C VAL A 109 18.65 1.15 -10.42
N THR A 110 19.40 0.18 -10.92
CA THR A 110 19.12 -0.48 -12.22
C THR A 110 18.56 -1.88 -12.01
N GLY A 111 17.81 -2.38 -12.98
CA GLY A 111 17.30 -3.76 -12.95
C GLY A 111 16.01 -3.95 -12.15
N LEU A 112 15.37 -2.89 -11.69
CA LEU A 112 14.00 -2.96 -11.18
C LEU A 112 13.04 -3.19 -12.35
N THR A 113 12.20 -4.20 -12.21
CA THR A 113 11.13 -4.52 -13.17
C THR A 113 9.88 -4.96 -12.42
N SER A 114 8.75 -5.02 -13.10
CA SER A 114 7.52 -5.58 -12.54
C SER A 114 7.64 -7.03 -12.07
N GLN A 115 8.59 -7.78 -12.63
CA GLN A 115 8.86 -9.17 -12.27
C GLN A 115 9.99 -9.31 -11.25
N GLN A 116 10.80 -8.27 -11.07
CA GLN A 116 11.88 -8.17 -10.08
C GLN A 116 11.75 -6.84 -9.33
N PRO A 117 10.75 -6.70 -8.46
CA PRO A 117 10.49 -5.45 -7.76
C PRO A 117 11.41 -5.23 -6.55
N MET A 118 12.24 -6.19 -6.19
CA MET A 118 13.12 -6.12 -5.02
C MET A 118 14.59 -6.07 -5.41
N GLN A 119 15.33 -5.22 -4.71
CA GLN A 119 16.79 -5.12 -4.79
C GLN A 119 17.39 -5.14 -3.38
N TYR A 120 18.54 -5.80 -3.25
CA TYR A 120 19.26 -5.89 -1.99
C TYR A 120 20.58 -5.13 -2.10
N ARG A 121 20.93 -4.39 -1.05
CA ARG A 121 22.23 -3.73 -0.93
C ARG A 121 22.89 -4.12 0.39
N THR A 122 24.18 -4.39 0.34
CA THR A 122 24.97 -4.63 1.53
C THR A 122 25.57 -3.31 2.00
N LEU A 123 25.37 -3.00 3.27
CA LEU A 123 25.97 -1.85 3.93
C LEU A 123 27.03 -2.31 4.92
N ALA A 124 28.06 -1.50 5.13
CA ALA A 124 29.03 -1.76 6.18
C ALA A 124 28.35 -1.67 7.57
N TYR A 125 28.88 -2.44 8.52
CA TYR A 125 28.36 -2.40 9.90
C TYR A 125 28.46 -0.97 10.47
N GLY A 126 27.37 -0.48 11.02
CA GLY A 126 27.29 0.87 11.58
C GLY A 126 27.13 2.01 10.54
N ALA A 127 27.02 1.69 9.24
CA ALA A 127 26.72 2.70 8.23
C ALA A 127 25.32 3.29 8.43
N GLN A 128 25.19 4.57 8.12
CA GLN A 128 23.87 5.19 8.06
C GLN A 128 23.08 4.62 6.89
N LEU A 129 21.77 4.47 7.10
CA LEU A 129 20.87 4.03 6.03
C LEU A 129 20.80 5.11 4.96
N PRO A 130 21.08 4.77 3.68
CA PRO A 130 21.01 5.75 2.60
C PRO A 130 19.57 6.16 2.35
N GLU A 131 19.39 7.43 1.99
CA GLU A 131 18.09 7.93 1.56
C GLU A 131 17.66 7.27 0.24
N VAL A 132 16.40 6.87 0.18
CA VAL A 132 15.78 6.33 -1.03
C VAL A 132 14.85 7.39 -1.61
N THR A 133 15.03 7.71 -2.89
CA THR A 133 14.09 8.56 -3.63
C THR A 133 13.53 7.80 -4.83
N ALA A 134 12.31 8.11 -5.20
CA ALA A 134 11.69 7.50 -6.37
C ALA A 134 10.78 8.50 -7.07
N SER A 135 10.68 8.37 -8.39
CA SER A 135 9.77 9.14 -9.24
C SER A 135 9.25 8.27 -10.38
N ALA A 136 8.06 8.58 -10.86
CA ALA A 136 7.48 7.94 -12.04
C ALA A 136 6.63 8.94 -12.81
N GLU A 137 6.62 8.83 -14.14
CA GLU A 137 5.70 9.61 -14.98
C GLU A 137 4.26 9.14 -14.77
N ASN A 138 3.33 10.08 -14.76
CA ASN A 138 1.89 9.83 -14.61
C ASN A 138 1.51 8.95 -13.40
N ALA A 139 2.29 9.02 -12.32
CA ALA A 139 2.03 8.27 -11.11
C ALA A 139 2.31 9.11 -9.86
N ASP A 140 1.57 8.83 -8.80
CA ASP A 140 1.88 9.30 -7.47
C ASP A 140 2.81 8.28 -6.81
N VAL A 141 3.92 8.76 -6.24
CA VAL A 141 4.93 7.90 -5.63
C VAL A 141 5.05 8.24 -4.15
N THR A 142 4.93 7.24 -3.30
CA THR A 142 5.18 7.34 -1.86
C THR A 142 6.37 6.46 -1.50
N VAL A 143 7.36 7.03 -0.82
CA VAL A 143 8.55 6.29 -0.35
C VAL A 143 8.52 6.20 1.17
N LEU A 144 8.55 4.99 1.69
CA LEU A 144 8.87 4.71 3.07
C LEU A 144 10.37 4.42 3.19
N GLN A 145 11.06 5.23 3.97
CA GLN A 145 12.50 5.06 4.18
C GLN A 145 12.81 3.80 5.00
N ALA A 146 13.96 3.21 4.74
CA ALA A 146 14.45 2.10 5.54
C ALA A 146 14.67 2.53 7.00
N SER A 147 14.29 1.69 7.94
CA SER A 147 14.48 1.89 9.36
C SER A 147 14.63 0.55 10.09
N ALA A 148 15.12 0.59 11.32
CA ALA A 148 15.18 -0.62 12.14
C ALA A 148 13.78 -1.20 12.41
N ALA A 149 12.76 -0.35 12.55
CA ALA A 149 11.39 -0.75 12.82
C ALA A 149 10.75 -1.55 11.66
N ASN A 150 11.14 -1.26 10.41
CA ASN A 150 10.64 -1.98 9.23
C ASN A 150 11.65 -3.00 8.66
N GLY A 151 12.57 -3.47 9.48
CA GLY A 151 13.55 -4.50 9.10
C GLY A 151 14.58 -4.03 8.08
N MET A 152 14.99 -2.76 8.13
CA MET A 152 15.93 -2.13 7.19
C MET A 152 15.42 -2.13 5.74
N ARG A 153 14.11 -2.10 5.55
CA ARG A 153 13.47 -2.09 4.23
C ARG A 153 12.97 -0.69 3.90
N ALA A 154 13.32 -0.20 2.71
CA ALA A 154 12.60 0.90 2.08
C ALA A 154 11.51 0.34 1.15
N SER A 155 10.33 0.92 1.17
CA SER A 155 9.21 0.51 0.32
C SER A 155 8.75 1.68 -0.54
N ILE A 156 8.49 1.39 -1.81
CA ILE A 156 8.08 2.39 -2.79
C ILE A 156 6.70 1.99 -3.31
N PHE A 157 5.71 2.84 -3.06
CA PHE A 157 4.35 2.65 -3.55
C PHE A 157 4.14 3.56 -4.76
N VAL A 158 3.77 2.98 -5.87
CA VAL A 158 3.52 3.70 -7.12
C VAL A 158 2.06 3.54 -7.50
N GLN A 159 1.32 4.64 -7.49
CA GLN A 159 -0.07 4.69 -7.90
C GLN A 159 -0.19 5.42 -9.23
N SER A 160 -0.42 4.70 -10.32
CA SER A 160 -0.62 5.31 -11.63
C SER A 160 -1.88 6.17 -11.66
N LYS A 161 -1.80 7.33 -12.30
CA LYS A 161 -2.94 8.21 -12.56
C LYS A 161 -3.86 7.68 -13.67
N ASP A 162 -3.35 6.79 -14.50
CA ASP A 162 -4.05 6.23 -15.67
C ASP A 162 -4.68 4.85 -15.41
N GLY A 163 -4.82 4.43 -14.14
CA GLY A 163 -5.44 3.16 -13.80
C GLY A 163 -4.52 1.94 -13.82
N CYS A 164 -3.23 2.11 -14.07
CA CYS A 164 -2.23 1.02 -13.99
C CYS A 164 -2.04 0.46 -12.58
N PRO A 165 -1.62 -0.82 -12.43
CA PRO A 165 -1.43 -1.46 -11.14
C PRO A 165 -0.40 -0.76 -10.25
N LEU A 166 -0.64 -0.84 -8.95
CA LEU A 166 0.37 -0.58 -7.93
C LEU A 166 1.50 -1.60 -8.09
N GLN A 167 2.73 -1.09 -8.04
CA GLN A 167 3.90 -1.91 -7.78
C GLN A 167 4.46 -1.58 -6.40
N THR A 168 4.57 -2.58 -5.58
CA THR A 168 5.23 -2.53 -4.27
C THR A 168 6.61 -3.11 -4.35
#